data_a1f36c2bd512a95b7330498c5ea40521
#
_entry.id   a1f36c2bd512a95b7330498c5ea40521
#
_cell.length_a   1.000
_cell.length_b   1.000
_cell.length_c   1.000
_cell.angle_alpha   90.00
_cell.angle_beta   90.00
_cell.angle_gamma   90.00
#
_symmetry.space_group_name_H-M   'P 1'
#
loop_
_entity.id
_entity.type
_entity.pdbx_description
1 polymer ?
#
loop_
_entity_poly.entity_id
_entity_poly.type
_entity_poly.pdbx_seq_one_letter_code
_entity_poly.pdbx_strand_id
1 'polypeptide(L)'
;MSEDNGKNRDMSPGAADDTGSHDYFVDSTHKKNLQAMLLEKECLEKSRRFGISRRRFMTSSFGAVAATSIFGQMAAFSSKAEAMDGFVSPSEDLYMSVAETTRFTRLDQSTAEDWAIIESAVRAQGEGVVDTIKNMINACRGYHLGFGPDQFTHVTQTATRAKRDNASDEMILVCLVHDLGKVISNLAHADIIAGIVRPYVSDGSFYLLRHHMEYQWKHYGTYVLRPTNGRARYVGQPWHANAVRFSDEYDQKAFDPYYRTAPVEEFIPLVEQFFGTATPRKNLTHQLCIG
;
A
#
# COMPACT_ATOMS: atom_id res chain seq x y z
N MET A 1 26.10 63.27 -11.60
CA MET A 1 24.78 63.34 -12.18
C MET A 1 24.68 62.13 -13.10
N SER A 2 23.90 61.17 -12.89
CA SER A 2 22.72 60.86 -12.09
C SER A 2 22.80 59.40 -11.62
N GLU A 3 22.31 59.17 -10.42
CA GLU A 3 22.10 57.90 -9.79
C GLU A 3 21.11 57.05 -10.58
N ASP A 4 21.33 55.70 -10.64
CA ASP A 4 20.24 54.80 -10.80
C ASP A 4 20.36 53.60 -9.84
N ASN A 5 19.30 53.43 -9.10
CA ASN A 5 19.11 52.49 -7.97
C ASN A 5 18.59 51.16 -8.47
N GLY A 6 19.43 50.14 -8.58
CA GLY A 6 19.04 48.76 -8.87
C GLY A 6 18.69 47.96 -7.63
N LYS A 7 17.42 47.82 -7.32
CA LYS A 7 16.88 46.98 -6.23
C LYS A 7 17.21 45.53 -6.46
N ASN A 8 17.99 44.94 -5.56
CA ASN A 8 18.12 43.51 -5.32
C ASN A 8 16.74 42.93 -4.94
N ARG A 9 16.19 42.07 -5.77
CA ARG A 9 15.06 41.23 -5.41
C ARG A 9 15.59 39.92 -4.89
N ASP A 10 15.45 39.77 -3.58
CA ASP A 10 15.59 38.53 -2.85
C ASP A 10 14.58 37.50 -3.38
N MET A 11 15.05 36.45 -4.03
CA MET A 11 14.24 35.31 -4.47
C MET A 11 14.39 34.21 -3.44
N SER A 12 13.52 34.23 -2.44
CA SER A 12 13.26 33.05 -1.61
C SER A 12 12.73 31.92 -2.50
N PRO A 13 13.22 30.68 -2.36
CA PRO A 13 12.65 29.54 -3.08
C PRO A 13 11.25 29.24 -2.52
N GLY A 14 10.26 29.45 -3.35
CA GLY A 14 8.87 29.11 -3.07
C GLY A 14 8.74 27.62 -2.74
N ALA A 15 8.02 27.35 -1.66
CA ALA A 15 7.57 26.02 -1.32
C ALA A 15 6.85 25.41 -2.52
N ALA A 16 7.31 24.25 -2.99
CA ALA A 16 6.65 23.51 -4.04
C ALA A 16 5.29 23.03 -3.50
N ASP A 17 4.24 23.56 -4.10
CA ASP A 17 2.84 23.22 -3.82
C ASP A 17 2.61 21.74 -4.22
N ASP A 18 2.30 20.90 -3.25
CA ASP A 18 2.07 19.44 -3.37
C ASP A 18 0.72 19.13 -4.07
N THR A 19 0.04 20.11 -4.64
CA THR A 19 -1.30 19.95 -5.24
C THR A 19 -1.29 19.36 -6.66
N GLY A 20 -0.11 19.25 -7.31
CA GLY A 20 -0.01 18.86 -8.72
C GLY A 20 -0.13 17.37 -9.04
N SER A 21 -0.10 16.46 -8.05
CA SER A 21 -0.12 15.02 -8.32
C SER A 21 -1.53 14.39 -8.38
N HIS A 22 -2.55 15.05 -7.84
CA HIS A 22 -3.91 14.51 -7.81
C HIS A 22 -4.65 14.63 -9.15
N ASP A 23 -4.43 15.69 -9.92
CA ASP A 23 -5.22 15.97 -11.13
C ASP A 23 -4.95 15.00 -12.29
N TYR A 24 -3.74 14.45 -12.42
CA TYR A 24 -3.43 13.51 -13.51
C TYR A 24 -4.00 12.10 -13.31
N PHE A 25 -4.30 11.71 -12.05
CA PHE A 25 -4.85 10.38 -11.77
C PHE A 25 -6.36 10.33 -11.99
N VAL A 26 -7.05 11.46 -11.86
CA VAL A 26 -8.52 11.54 -11.86
C VAL A 26 -9.10 11.30 -13.25
N ASP A 27 -8.50 11.79 -14.34
CA ASP A 27 -9.21 11.82 -15.64
C ASP A 27 -9.33 10.45 -16.34
N SER A 28 -8.26 9.70 -16.54
CA SER A 28 -8.35 8.42 -17.27
C SER A 28 -8.85 7.25 -16.40
N THR A 29 -8.49 7.26 -15.11
CA THR A 29 -8.96 6.24 -14.16
C THR A 29 -10.39 6.51 -13.75
N HIS A 30 -10.77 7.78 -13.60
CA HIS A 30 -12.15 8.17 -13.34
C HIS A 30 -13.07 7.80 -14.51
N LYS A 31 -12.65 7.99 -15.76
CA LYS A 31 -13.39 7.53 -16.94
C LYS A 31 -13.55 6.01 -16.98
N LYS A 32 -12.49 5.24 -16.67
CA LYS A 32 -12.56 3.77 -16.63
C LYS A 32 -13.44 3.28 -15.47
N ASN A 33 -13.33 3.89 -14.29
CA ASN A 33 -14.18 3.55 -13.16
C ASN A 33 -15.63 3.95 -13.40
N LEU A 34 -15.89 5.10 -14.03
CA LEU A 34 -17.23 5.51 -14.43
C LEU A 34 -17.82 4.55 -15.45
N GLN A 35 -17.02 4.10 -16.42
CA GLN A 35 -17.43 3.14 -17.43
C GLN A 35 -17.71 1.75 -16.82
N ALA A 36 -16.90 1.31 -15.85
CA ALA A 36 -17.15 0.08 -15.09
C ALA A 36 -18.42 0.19 -14.23
N MET A 37 -18.62 1.31 -13.55
CA MET A 37 -19.84 1.58 -12.78
C MET A 37 -21.09 1.67 -13.64
N LEU A 38 -21.01 2.26 -14.83
CA LEU A 38 -22.12 2.33 -15.79
C LEU A 38 -22.46 0.93 -16.34
N LEU A 39 -21.45 0.10 -16.63
CA LEU A 39 -21.62 -1.28 -17.05
C LEU A 39 -22.26 -2.13 -15.94
N GLU A 40 -21.83 -1.97 -14.70
CA GLU A 40 -22.40 -2.64 -13.54
C GLU A 40 -23.85 -2.23 -13.31
N LYS A 41 -24.17 -0.93 -13.42
CA LYS A 41 -25.53 -0.40 -13.32
C LYS A 41 -26.42 -0.96 -14.43
N GLU A 42 -25.94 -0.98 -15.68
CA GLU A 42 -26.67 -1.54 -16.81
C GLU A 42 -26.91 -3.05 -16.66
N CYS A 43 -25.91 -3.80 -16.16
CA CYS A 43 -26.07 -5.21 -15.85
C CYS A 43 -27.08 -5.46 -14.72
N LEU A 44 -27.08 -4.63 -13.67
CA LEU A 44 -28.05 -4.70 -12.57
C LEU A 44 -29.48 -4.36 -13.03
N GLU A 45 -29.65 -3.38 -13.90
CA GLU A 45 -30.94 -3.03 -14.48
C GLU A 45 -31.47 -4.15 -15.40
N LYS A 46 -30.61 -4.75 -16.23
CA LYS A 46 -30.94 -5.93 -17.04
C LYS A 46 -31.34 -7.12 -16.16
N SER A 47 -30.61 -7.40 -15.07
CA SER A 47 -30.95 -8.50 -14.16
C SER A 47 -32.28 -8.31 -13.46
N ARG A 48 -32.63 -7.06 -13.07
CA ARG A 48 -33.94 -6.72 -12.52
C ARG A 48 -35.07 -6.91 -13.54
N ARG A 49 -34.82 -6.56 -14.79
CA ARG A 49 -35.77 -6.69 -15.90
C ARG A 49 -36.12 -8.15 -16.22
N PHE A 50 -35.18 -9.08 -15.99
CA PHE A 50 -35.37 -10.51 -16.17
C PHE A 50 -35.73 -11.27 -14.90
N GLY A 51 -36.03 -10.60 -13.79
CA GLY A 51 -36.44 -11.23 -12.52
C GLY A 51 -35.34 -12.06 -11.85
N ILE A 52 -34.07 -11.84 -12.23
CA ILE A 52 -32.94 -12.57 -11.67
C ILE A 52 -32.53 -11.91 -10.36
N SER A 53 -32.57 -12.65 -9.24
CA SER A 53 -32.12 -12.12 -7.95
C SER A 53 -30.62 -11.81 -8.00
N ARG A 54 -30.20 -10.77 -7.25
CA ARG A 54 -28.79 -10.35 -7.13
C ARG A 54 -27.86 -11.52 -6.79
N ARG A 55 -28.31 -12.46 -5.96
CA ARG A 55 -27.58 -13.65 -5.57
C ARG A 55 -27.37 -14.62 -6.75
N ARG A 56 -28.39 -14.79 -7.57
CA ARG A 56 -28.38 -15.69 -8.75
C ARG A 56 -27.56 -15.08 -9.90
N PHE A 57 -27.57 -13.76 -10.04
CA PHE A 57 -26.72 -13.03 -10.98
C PHE A 57 -25.24 -13.21 -10.64
N MET A 58 -24.89 -13.07 -9.35
CA MET A 58 -23.50 -13.19 -8.88
C MET A 58 -22.95 -14.64 -8.98
N THR A 59 -23.82 -15.63 -9.05
CA THR A 59 -23.41 -17.05 -9.19
C THR A 59 -23.48 -17.56 -10.65
N SER A 60 -23.97 -16.76 -11.60
CA SER A 60 -23.96 -17.09 -13.02
C SER A 60 -22.61 -16.80 -13.67
N SER A 61 -22.29 -17.47 -14.79
CA SER A 61 -21.03 -17.26 -15.53
C SER A 61 -20.80 -15.80 -15.93
N PHE A 62 -21.85 -15.01 -16.07
CA PHE A 62 -21.77 -13.56 -16.30
C PHE A 62 -21.43 -12.78 -15.03
N GLY A 63 -21.92 -13.22 -13.88
CA GLY A 63 -21.56 -12.70 -12.56
C GLY A 63 -20.11 -12.98 -12.21
N ALA A 64 -19.56 -14.12 -12.62
CA ALA A 64 -18.17 -14.49 -12.41
C ALA A 64 -17.19 -13.57 -13.14
N VAL A 65 -17.53 -13.07 -14.34
CA VAL A 65 -16.71 -12.10 -15.07
C VAL A 65 -16.86 -10.67 -14.53
N ALA A 66 -18.03 -10.29 -14.01
CA ALA A 66 -18.24 -8.99 -13.34
C ALA A 66 -17.75 -8.99 -11.89
N ALA A 67 -17.74 -10.16 -11.22
CA ALA A 67 -17.26 -10.33 -9.85
C ALA A 67 -15.73 -10.49 -9.74
N THR A 68 -15.00 -10.57 -10.85
CA THR A 68 -13.55 -10.35 -10.90
C THR A 68 -13.18 -8.87 -10.73
N SER A 69 -14.15 -7.95 -10.70
CA SER A 69 -13.98 -6.62 -10.13
C SER A 69 -14.03 -6.71 -8.59
N ILE A 70 -13.23 -5.94 -7.96
CA ILE A 70 -12.89 -5.70 -6.54
C ILE A 70 -13.70 -6.48 -5.46
N PHE A 71 -15.02 -6.66 -5.60
CA PHE A 71 -15.89 -7.34 -4.63
C PHE A 71 -15.89 -8.87 -4.73
N GLY A 72 -15.69 -9.43 -5.91
CA GLY A 72 -15.60 -10.87 -6.09
C GLY A 72 -14.31 -11.46 -5.50
N GLN A 73 -13.25 -10.69 -5.51
CA GLN A 73 -11.97 -11.06 -4.88
C GLN A 73 -12.08 -11.09 -3.35
N MET A 74 -12.82 -10.18 -2.73
CA MET A 74 -13.03 -10.19 -1.27
C MET A 74 -13.92 -11.37 -0.81
N ALA A 75 -14.90 -11.79 -1.60
CA ALA A 75 -15.73 -12.96 -1.28
C ALA A 75 -14.95 -14.29 -1.51
N ALA A 76 -14.12 -14.35 -2.55
CA ALA A 76 -13.20 -15.47 -2.76
C ALA A 76 -12.08 -15.51 -1.68
N PHE A 77 -11.74 -14.37 -1.11
CA PHE A 77 -10.83 -14.22 0.02
C PHE A 77 -11.42 -14.86 1.28
N SER A 78 -12.70 -14.61 1.59
CA SER A 78 -13.38 -15.19 2.76
C SER A 78 -13.53 -16.70 2.68
N SER A 79 -13.82 -17.27 1.50
CA SER A 79 -13.95 -18.72 1.32
C SER A 79 -12.61 -19.46 1.21
N LYS A 80 -11.53 -18.77 0.82
CA LYS A 80 -10.17 -19.32 0.83
C LYS A 80 -9.47 -19.18 2.18
N ALA A 81 -9.93 -18.26 3.04
CA ALA A 81 -9.36 -18.08 4.38
C ALA A 81 -9.49 -19.35 5.24
N GLU A 82 -10.53 -20.18 5.02
CA GLU A 82 -10.66 -21.47 5.67
C GLU A 82 -9.67 -22.55 5.18
N ALA A 83 -8.97 -22.29 4.06
CA ALA A 83 -8.02 -23.23 3.44
C ALA A 83 -6.55 -22.76 3.53
N MET A 84 -6.28 -21.62 4.16
CA MET A 84 -4.93 -21.11 4.32
C MET A 84 -4.33 -21.57 5.64
N ASP A 85 -3.66 -22.70 5.59
CA ASP A 85 -2.71 -23.12 6.62
C ASP A 85 -1.65 -22.00 6.75
N GLY A 86 -1.68 -21.25 7.87
CA GLY A 86 -0.76 -20.11 8.12
C GLY A 86 -1.41 -18.73 8.23
N PHE A 87 -2.73 -18.59 8.14
CA PHE A 87 -3.41 -17.37 8.54
C PHE A 87 -3.35 -17.26 10.06
N VAL A 88 -2.48 -16.37 10.55
CA VAL A 88 -2.53 -15.99 11.96
C VAL A 88 -3.74 -15.07 12.11
N SER A 89 -4.85 -15.60 12.60
CA SER A 89 -5.93 -14.77 13.13
C SER A 89 -5.30 -13.85 14.18
N PRO A 90 -5.53 -12.53 14.13
CA PRO A 90 -5.21 -11.68 15.27
C PRO A 90 -5.80 -12.41 16.50
N SER A 91 -4.96 -12.68 17.50
CA SER A 91 -5.43 -13.47 18.65
C SER A 91 -6.71 -12.82 19.15
N GLU A 92 -7.76 -13.63 19.41
CA GLU A 92 -9.02 -13.12 19.99
C GLU A 92 -8.73 -12.29 21.26
N ASP A 93 -7.64 -12.60 21.94
CA ASP A 93 -7.09 -11.84 23.07
C ASP A 93 -6.76 -10.36 22.72
N LEU A 94 -6.41 -10.03 21.50
CA LEU A 94 -6.14 -8.64 21.08
C LEU A 94 -7.42 -7.79 21.00
N TYR A 95 -8.56 -8.44 20.75
CA TYR A 95 -9.87 -7.78 20.69
C TYR A 95 -10.71 -7.96 21.96
N MET A 96 -10.32 -8.89 22.86
CA MET A 96 -11.17 -9.34 23.96
C MET A 96 -10.70 -8.98 25.36
N SER A 97 -9.64 -8.24 25.54
CA SER A 97 -9.42 -7.61 26.85
C SER A 97 -10.32 -6.36 27.03
N VAL A 98 -11.63 -6.55 26.83
CA VAL A 98 -12.67 -5.53 27.08
C VAL A 98 -12.89 -5.37 28.60
N ALA A 99 -11.85 -5.50 29.40
CA ALA A 99 -11.97 -5.27 30.83
C ALA A 99 -12.24 -3.77 31.13
N GLU A 100 -11.74 -2.88 30.28
CA GLU A 100 -11.95 -1.44 30.44
C GLU A 100 -12.23 -0.78 29.09
N THR A 101 -13.46 -0.33 28.87
CA THR A 101 -13.83 0.55 27.78
C THR A 101 -14.29 1.89 28.32
N THR A 102 -13.99 2.93 27.57
CA THR A 102 -14.50 4.27 27.87
C THR A 102 -16.03 4.31 27.77
N ARG A 103 -16.67 5.25 28.51
CA ARG A 103 -18.14 5.36 28.55
C ARG A 103 -18.68 6.65 27.94
N PHE A 104 -17.79 7.55 27.49
CA PHE A 104 -18.25 8.78 26.85
C PHE A 104 -18.94 8.49 25.52
N THR A 105 -19.89 9.32 25.15
CA THR A 105 -20.65 9.25 23.89
C THR A 105 -20.20 10.31 22.87
N ARG A 106 -19.39 11.27 23.31
CA ARG A 106 -18.79 12.35 22.52
C ARG A 106 -17.38 12.62 23.03
N LEU A 107 -16.44 12.90 22.15
CA LEU A 107 -15.04 13.12 22.51
C LEU A 107 -14.82 14.28 23.48
N ASP A 108 -15.66 15.33 23.42
CA ASP A 108 -15.60 16.48 24.36
C ASP A 108 -16.04 16.15 25.80
N GLN A 109 -16.52 14.91 26.03
CA GLN A 109 -16.88 14.37 27.34
C GLN A 109 -15.79 13.47 27.90
N SER A 110 -14.72 13.20 27.13
CA SER A 110 -13.64 12.30 27.55
C SER A 110 -12.81 12.89 28.68
N THR A 111 -12.35 12.02 29.57
CA THR A 111 -11.48 12.34 30.70
C THR A 111 -10.05 11.87 30.46
N ALA A 112 -9.14 12.26 31.34
CA ALA A 112 -7.74 11.76 31.29
C ALA A 112 -7.67 10.25 31.49
N GLU A 113 -8.57 9.69 32.32
CA GLU A 113 -8.67 8.26 32.57
C GLU A 113 -9.15 7.51 31.32
N ASP A 114 -10.11 8.04 30.59
CA ASP A 114 -10.55 7.47 29.29
C ASP A 114 -9.39 7.43 28.29
N TRP A 115 -8.59 8.49 28.24
CA TRP A 115 -7.43 8.55 27.34
C TRP A 115 -6.34 7.57 27.72
N ALA A 116 -6.13 7.28 29.01
CA ALA A 116 -5.19 6.25 29.43
C ALA A 116 -5.61 4.85 28.95
N ILE A 117 -6.92 4.55 28.98
CA ILE A 117 -7.49 3.31 28.43
C ILE A 117 -7.24 3.25 26.92
N ILE A 118 -7.58 4.32 26.19
CA ILE A 118 -7.40 4.40 24.74
C ILE A 118 -5.94 4.24 24.35
N GLU A 119 -5.01 4.95 25.01
CA GLU A 119 -3.59 4.83 24.74
C GLU A 119 -3.05 3.41 24.95
N SER A 120 -3.51 2.74 26.01
CA SER A 120 -3.14 1.34 26.27
C SER A 120 -3.63 0.43 25.12
N ALA A 121 -4.88 0.57 24.67
CA ALA A 121 -5.45 -0.21 23.57
C ALA A 121 -4.74 0.07 22.23
N VAL A 122 -4.44 1.35 21.93
CA VAL A 122 -3.69 1.73 20.72
C VAL A 122 -2.28 1.16 20.73
N ARG A 123 -1.64 1.14 21.89
CA ARG A 123 -0.29 0.57 22.05
C ARG A 123 -0.31 -0.95 21.82
N ALA A 124 -1.29 -1.64 22.40
CA ALA A 124 -1.48 -3.09 22.18
C ALA A 124 -1.75 -3.41 20.70
N GLN A 125 -2.55 -2.59 20.01
CA GLN A 125 -2.76 -2.74 18.57
C GLN A 125 -1.44 -2.57 17.78
N GLY A 126 -0.55 -1.67 18.20
CA GLY A 126 0.75 -1.47 17.57
C GLY A 126 1.62 -2.72 17.58
N GLU A 127 1.48 -3.57 18.59
CA GLU A 127 2.19 -4.86 18.70
C GLU A 127 1.71 -5.87 17.64
N GLY A 128 0.47 -5.76 17.14
CA GLY A 128 -0.10 -6.62 16.10
C GLY A 128 0.33 -6.28 14.66
N VAL A 129 1.15 -5.25 14.45
CA VAL A 129 1.56 -4.83 13.09
C VAL A 129 2.41 -5.89 12.40
N VAL A 130 3.26 -6.62 13.12
CA VAL A 130 4.06 -7.74 12.58
C VAL A 130 3.14 -8.77 11.94
N ASP A 131 2.12 -9.21 12.65
CA ASP A 131 1.17 -10.22 12.14
C ASP A 131 0.34 -9.65 10.98
N THR A 132 -0.04 -8.39 11.03
CA THR A 132 -0.70 -7.70 9.91
C THR A 132 0.16 -7.77 8.65
N ILE A 133 1.43 -7.42 8.72
CA ILE A 133 2.36 -7.49 7.57
C ILE A 133 2.52 -8.93 7.09
N LYS A 134 2.71 -9.91 8.00
CA LYS A 134 2.79 -11.34 7.64
C LYS A 134 1.52 -11.80 6.91
N ASN A 135 0.35 -11.42 7.40
CA ASN A 135 -0.93 -11.72 6.78
C ASN A 135 -1.08 -11.09 5.39
N MET A 136 -0.66 -9.83 5.21
CA MET A 136 -0.64 -9.17 3.89
C MET A 136 0.29 -9.89 2.91
N ILE A 137 1.48 -10.33 3.35
CA ILE A 137 2.39 -11.12 2.52
C ILE A 137 1.71 -12.42 2.08
N ASN A 138 1.09 -13.16 3.00
CA ASN A 138 0.39 -14.40 2.68
C ASN A 138 -0.82 -14.16 1.77
N ALA A 139 -1.54 -13.06 1.94
CA ALA A 139 -2.67 -12.67 1.10
C ALA A 139 -2.28 -12.41 -0.37
N CYS A 140 -1.00 -12.16 -0.65
CA CYS A 140 -0.48 -12.04 -2.01
C CYS A 140 -0.41 -13.39 -2.76
N ARG A 141 -0.55 -14.54 -2.08
CA ARG A 141 -0.48 -15.86 -2.71
C ARG A 141 -1.65 -16.11 -3.65
N GLY A 142 -1.33 -16.53 -4.86
CA GLY A 142 -2.32 -16.78 -5.91
C GLY A 142 -2.96 -15.52 -6.49
N TYR A 143 -2.48 -14.32 -6.14
CA TYR A 143 -2.99 -13.05 -6.64
C TYR A 143 -2.14 -12.58 -7.84
N HIS A 144 -2.50 -13.00 -9.05
CA HIS A 144 -1.69 -12.82 -10.26
C HIS A 144 -1.86 -11.46 -10.96
N LEU A 145 -3.00 -10.82 -10.90
CA LEU A 145 -3.28 -9.56 -11.62
C LEU A 145 -2.96 -9.60 -13.14
N GLY A 146 -2.93 -10.78 -13.73
CA GLY A 146 -2.55 -10.99 -15.14
C GLY A 146 -1.04 -11.16 -15.39
N PHE A 147 -0.21 -11.08 -14.37
CA PHE A 147 1.22 -11.39 -14.46
C PHE A 147 1.48 -12.90 -14.37
N GLY A 148 2.64 -13.35 -14.88
CA GLY A 148 3.06 -14.75 -14.77
C GLY A 148 3.19 -15.21 -13.30
N PRO A 149 4.09 -14.64 -12.50
CA PRO A 149 4.13 -14.88 -11.07
C PRO A 149 2.95 -14.20 -10.35
N ASP A 150 2.54 -14.77 -9.22
CA ASP A 150 1.64 -14.11 -8.29
C ASP A 150 2.35 -13.00 -7.50
N GLN A 151 1.60 -12.16 -6.80
CA GLN A 151 2.18 -11.05 -6.05
C GLN A 151 3.08 -11.52 -4.90
N PHE A 152 2.81 -12.70 -4.32
CA PHE A 152 3.69 -13.29 -3.31
C PHE A 152 5.08 -13.60 -3.91
N THR A 153 5.12 -14.26 -5.05
CA THR A 153 6.35 -14.55 -5.77
C THR A 153 7.06 -13.27 -6.21
N HIS A 154 6.30 -12.28 -6.69
CA HIS A 154 6.86 -11.00 -7.10
C HIS A 154 7.57 -10.28 -5.95
N VAL A 155 6.92 -10.08 -4.81
CA VAL A 155 7.55 -9.35 -3.68
C VAL A 155 8.71 -10.11 -3.06
N THR A 156 8.61 -11.44 -2.95
CA THR A 156 9.71 -12.27 -2.43
C THR A 156 10.89 -12.33 -3.41
N GLN A 157 10.62 -12.33 -4.71
CA GLN A 157 11.65 -12.26 -5.75
C GLN A 157 12.36 -10.90 -5.75
N THR A 158 11.61 -9.80 -5.60
CA THR A 158 12.15 -8.44 -5.47
C THR A 158 13.09 -8.36 -4.26
N ALA A 159 12.65 -8.86 -3.10
CA ALA A 159 13.47 -8.90 -1.89
C ALA A 159 14.71 -9.81 -2.05
N THR A 160 14.56 -10.95 -2.74
CA THR A 160 15.70 -11.87 -3.02
C THR A 160 16.76 -11.19 -3.87
N ARG A 161 16.35 -10.40 -4.88
CA ARG A 161 17.30 -9.66 -5.72
C ARG A 161 18.08 -8.64 -4.91
N ALA A 162 17.39 -7.86 -4.08
CA ALA A 162 18.02 -6.89 -3.19
C ALA A 162 18.97 -7.56 -2.19
N LYS A 163 18.59 -8.69 -1.59
CA LYS A 163 19.43 -9.46 -0.67
C LYS A 163 20.71 -9.96 -1.34
N ARG A 164 20.61 -10.51 -2.56
CA ARG A 164 21.78 -11.00 -3.33
C ARG A 164 22.70 -9.87 -3.80
N ASP A 165 22.17 -8.67 -3.93
CA ASP A 165 22.92 -7.47 -4.27
C ASP A 165 23.49 -6.76 -3.03
N ASN A 166 23.45 -7.42 -1.86
CA ASN A 166 23.92 -6.91 -0.57
C ASN A 166 23.32 -5.51 -0.24
N ALA A 167 22.06 -5.29 -0.58
CA ALA A 167 21.35 -4.08 -0.18
C ALA A 167 21.17 -4.02 1.34
N SER A 168 20.91 -2.84 1.87
CA SER A 168 20.61 -2.67 3.30
C SER A 168 19.34 -3.44 3.70
N ASP A 169 19.25 -3.83 4.97
CA ASP A 169 18.09 -4.50 5.53
C ASP A 169 16.80 -3.73 5.26
N GLU A 170 16.83 -2.40 5.38
CA GLU A 170 15.68 -1.56 5.09
C GLU A 170 15.29 -1.60 3.59
N MET A 171 16.25 -1.64 2.67
CA MET A 171 15.96 -1.79 1.24
C MET A 171 15.37 -3.17 0.93
N ILE A 172 15.88 -4.23 1.56
CA ILE A 172 15.33 -5.59 1.40
C ILE A 172 13.89 -5.63 1.92
N LEU A 173 13.64 -5.00 3.08
CA LEU A 173 12.27 -4.87 3.61
C LEU A 173 11.36 -4.10 2.65
N VAL A 174 11.82 -2.95 2.13
CA VAL A 174 11.08 -2.15 1.14
C VAL A 174 10.71 -3.01 -0.07
N CYS A 175 11.65 -3.80 -0.58
CA CYS A 175 11.42 -4.73 -1.68
C CYS A 175 10.35 -5.77 -1.35
N LEU A 176 10.31 -6.28 -0.12
CA LEU A 176 9.32 -7.26 0.33
C LEU A 176 7.92 -6.67 0.45
N VAL A 177 7.80 -5.42 0.90
CA VAL A 177 6.50 -4.84 1.26
C VAL A 177 5.89 -3.92 0.21
N HIS A 178 6.64 -3.48 -0.82
CA HIS A 178 6.24 -2.40 -1.73
C HIS A 178 4.86 -2.56 -2.34
N ASP A 179 4.47 -3.77 -2.65
CA ASP A 179 3.23 -4.10 -3.35
C ASP A 179 2.12 -4.68 -2.44
N LEU A 180 2.36 -4.81 -1.12
CA LEU A 180 1.38 -5.41 -0.21
C LEU A 180 0.06 -4.62 -0.15
N GLY A 181 0.10 -3.32 -0.43
CA GLY A 181 -1.11 -2.51 -0.54
C GLY A 181 -2.09 -2.99 -1.60
N LYS A 182 -1.65 -3.78 -2.59
CA LYS A 182 -2.50 -4.36 -3.66
C LYS A 182 -3.57 -5.30 -3.12
N VAL A 183 -3.36 -5.93 -1.98
CA VAL A 183 -4.38 -6.78 -1.34
C VAL A 183 -5.60 -6.00 -0.87
N ILE A 184 -5.43 -4.68 -0.68
CA ILE A 184 -6.52 -3.77 -0.31
C ILE A 184 -7.04 -3.03 -1.54
N SER A 185 -6.14 -2.37 -2.30
CA SER A 185 -6.50 -1.62 -3.50
C SER A 185 -5.32 -1.53 -4.46
N ASN A 186 -5.47 -2.11 -5.65
CA ASN A 186 -4.42 -2.02 -6.68
C ASN A 186 -4.17 -0.57 -7.14
N LEU A 187 -5.20 0.29 -7.10
CA LEU A 187 -5.09 1.68 -7.55
C LEU A 187 -4.37 2.59 -6.56
N ALA A 188 -4.44 2.28 -5.26
CA ALA A 188 -3.88 3.08 -4.18
C ALA A 188 -2.78 2.35 -3.40
N HIS A 189 -2.28 1.21 -3.92
CA HIS A 189 -1.39 0.32 -3.17
C HIS A 189 -0.12 1.02 -2.67
N ALA A 190 0.46 1.91 -3.46
CA ALA A 190 1.67 2.63 -3.12
C ALA A 190 1.46 3.55 -1.90
N ASP A 191 0.37 4.33 -1.89
CA ASP A 191 0.02 5.20 -0.76
C ASP A 191 -0.36 4.39 0.49
N ILE A 192 -1.10 3.28 0.30
CA ILE A 192 -1.53 2.39 1.40
C ILE A 192 -0.30 1.83 2.12
N ILE A 193 0.60 1.19 1.37
CA ILE A 193 1.76 0.56 2.01
C ILE A 193 2.73 1.60 2.58
N ALA A 194 2.97 2.71 1.88
CA ALA A 194 3.78 3.79 2.40
C ALA A 194 3.23 4.33 3.72
N GLY A 195 1.90 4.53 3.83
CA GLY A 195 1.23 4.95 5.06
C GLY A 195 1.41 3.97 6.21
N ILE A 196 1.21 2.67 5.95
CA ILE A 196 1.35 1.61 6.97
C ILE A 196 2.79 1.57 7.53
N VAL A 197 3.80 1.63 6.65
CA VAL A 197 5.19 1.44 7.06
C VAL A 197 5.88 2.73 7.52
N ARG A 198 5.31 3.91 7.26
CA ARG A 198 5.92 5.21 7.57
C ARG A 198 6.50 5.33 8.99
N PRO A 199 5.85 4.82 10.05
CA PRO A 199 6.39 4.89 11.41
C PRO A 199 7.69 4.10 11.61
N TYR A 200 7.96 3.11 10.77
CA TYR A 200 8.97 2.07 10.97
C TYR A 200 10.19 2.20 10.07
N VAL A 201 10.10 2.99 9.00
CA VAL A 201 11.16 3.15 8.00
C VAL A 201 11.66 4.60 7.93
N SER A 202 12.77 4.82 7.24
CA SER A 202 13.29 6.15 6.94
C SER A 202 12.35 6.95 6.02
N ASP A 203 12.46 8.28 6.03
CA ASP A 203 11.73 9.13 5.07
C ASP A 203 12.06 8.77 3.63
N GLY A 204 13.32 8.40 3.36
CA GLY A 204 13.73 7.96 2.04
C GLY A 204 12.96 6.73 1.56
N SER A 205 12.81 5.72 2.42
CA SER A 205 12.04 4.51 2.13
C SER A 205 10.54 4.78 2.02
N PHE A 206 10.00 5.67 2.85
CA PHE A 206 8.62 6.12 2.72
C PHE A 206 8.34 6.75 1.36
N TYR A 207 9.16 7.71 0.92
CA TYR A 207 8.98 8.36 -0.38
C TYR A 207 9.24 7.41 -1.55
N LEU A 208 10.21 6.50 -1.42
CA LEU A 208 10.45 5.46 -2.42
C LEU A 208 9.18 4.62 -2.62
N LEU A 209 8.60 4.09 -1.54
CA LEU A 209 7.38 3.29 -1.60
C LEU A 209 6.21 4.06 -2.19
N ARG A 210 6.01 5.30 -1.76
CA ARG A 210 4.92 6.15 -2.23
C ARG A 210 4.98 6.43 -3.73
N HIS A 211 6.18 6.56 -4.28
CA HIS A 211 6.38 6.97 -5.67
C HIS A 211 6.92 5.87 -6.58
N HIS A 212 7.05 4.62 -6.09
CA HIS A 212 7.69 3.54 -6.86
C HIS A 212 7.05 3.32 -8.23
N MET A 213 5.73 3.49 -8.37
CA MET A 213 5.03 3.37 -9.64
C MET A 213 5.54 4.35 -10.70
N GLU A 214 5.86 5.58 -10.32
CA GLU A 214 6.37 6.60 -11.24
C GLU A 214 7.77 6.26 -11.76
N TYR A 215 8.55 5.54 -10.96
CA TYR A 215 9.84 5.00 -11.37
C TYR A 215 9.68 3.82 -12.32
N GLN A 216 8.66 2.97 -12.10
CA GLN A 216 8.34 1.83 -12.93
C GLN A 216 7.80 2.23 -14.31
N TRP A 217 7.13 3.38 -14.46
CA TRP A 217 6.63 3.84 -15.76
C TRP A 217 7.71 4.02 -16.80
N LYS A 218 8.99 4.14 -16.44
CA LYS A 218 10.10 4.09 -17.40
C LYS A 218 10.04 2.83 -18.27
N HIS A 219 9.62 1.71 -17.70
CA HIS A 219 9.68 0.40 -18.33
C HIS A 219 8.43 0.07 -19.14
N TYR A 220 7.25 0.52 -18.71
CA TYR A 220 5.98 0.18 -19.35
C TYR A 220 5.01 1.36 -19.56
N GLY A 221 5.40 2.55 -19.18
CA GLY A 221 4.53 3.74 -19.21
C GLY A 221 3.91 4.00 -20.58
N THR A 222 4.64 3.74 -21.66
CA THR A 222 4.13 3.90 -23.04
C THR A 222 2.87 3.05 -23.27
N TYR A 223 2.80 1.83 -22.72
CA TYR A 223 1.66 0.92 -22.93
C TYR A 223 0.43 1.30 -22.12
N VAL A 224 0.60 2.05 -21.04
CA VAL A 224 -0.48 2.45 -20.12
C VAL A 224 -0.74 3.96 -20.12
N LEU A 225 -0.23 4.65 -21.13
CA LEU A 225 -0.35 6.10 -21.32
C LEU A 225 0.13 6.92 -20.11
N ARG A 226 1.27 6.53 -19.55
CA ARG A 226 1.96 7.22 -18.47
C ARG A 226 3.31 7.77 -18.95
N PRO A 227 3.77 8.92 -18.39
CA PRO A 227 5.04 9.51 -18.78
C PRO A 227 6.21 8.59 -18.40
N THR A 228 7.03 8.16 -19.37
CA THR A 228 8.20 7.32 -19.12
C THR A 228 9.34 8.04 -18.41
N ASN A 229 9.28 9.37 -18.32
CA ASN A 229 10.23 10.21 -17.61
C ASN A 229 9.72 10.71 -16.24
N GLY A 230 8.67 10.11 -15.69
CA GLY A 230 8.04 10.54 -14.43
C GLY A 230 9.01 10.72 -13.26
N ARG A 231 10.03 9.84 -13.19
CA ARG A 231 11.06 9.90 -12.15
C ARG A 231 11.98 11.14 -12.22
N ALA A 232 12.00 11.86 -13.35
CA ALA A 232 12.85 13.05 -13.52
C ALA A 232 12.50 14.17 -12.53
N ARG A 233 11.25 14.26 -12.07
CA ARG A 233 10.78 15.23 -11.07
C ARG A 233 11.45 15.07 -9.70
N TYR A 234 12.02 13.90 -9.43
CA TYR A 234 12.63 13.56 -8.13
C TYR A 234 14.17 13.64 -8.16
N VAL A 235 14.76 14.07 -9.28
CA VAL A 235 16.22 14.28 -9.35
C VAL A 235 16.62 15.31 -8.29
N GLY A 236 17.67 14.99 -7.52
CA GLY A 236 18.11 15.83 -6.39
C GLY A 236 17.49 15.47 -5.04
N GLN A 237 16.44 14.66 -5.01
CA GLN A 237 15.92 14.14 -3.73
C GLN A 237 16.90 13.11 -3.14
N PRO A 238 17.14 13.13 -1.81
CA PRO A 238 18.11 12.23 -1.16
C PRO A 238 17.82 10.74 -1.39
N TRP A 239 16.55 10.38 -1.61
CA TRP A 239 16.10 9.01 -1.83
C TRP A 239 16.06 8.59 -3.31
N HIS A 240 16.29 9.53 -4.26
CA HIS A 240 16.15 9.28 -5.69
C HIS A 240 17.02 8.12 -6.19
N ALA A 241 18.31 8.09 -5.82
CA ALA A 241 19.22 7.04 -6.25
C ALA A 241 18.76 5.63 -5.79
N ASN A 242 18.25 5.53 -4.56
CA ASN A 242 17.71 4.29 -4.02
C ASN A 242 16.43 3.87 -4.76
N ALA A 243 15.56 4.81 -5.12
CA ALA A 243 14.34 4.52 -5.88
C ALA A 243 14.67 4.09 -7.32
N VAL A 244 15.69 4.67 -7.96
CA VAL A 244 16.20 4.20 -9.25
C VAL A 244 16.73 2.76 -9.15
N ARG A 245 17.58 2.46 -8.14
CA ARG A 245 18.11 1.12 -7.94
C ARG A 245 17.02 0.10 -7.66
N PHE A 246 16.08 0.44 -6.78
CA PHE A 246 14.90 -0.39 -6.49
C PHE A 246 14.14 -0.73 -7.77
N SER A 247 13.76 0.28 -8.55
CA SER A 247 12.98 0.11 -9.78
C SER A 247 13.73 -0.67 -10.85
N ASP A 248 15.00 -0.30 -11.12
CA ASP A 248 15.73 -0.81 -12.29
C ASP A 248 16.39 -2.17 -12.02
N GLU A 249 16.82 -2.44 -10.78
CA GLU A 249 17.57 -3.64 -10.45
C GLU A 249 16.73 -4.72 -9.77
N TYR A 250 15.69 -4.36 -9.03
CA TYR A 250 14.95 -5.33 -8.23
C TYR A 250 13.54 -5.54 -8.76
N ASP A 251 12.68 -4.52 -8.71
CA ASP A 251 11.25 -4.63 -8.95
C ASP A 251 10.93 -5.00 -10.40
N GLN A 252 11.38 -4.24 -11.40
CA GLN A 252 11.07 -4.52 -12.81
C GLN A 252 11.62 -5.87 -13.32
N LYS A 253 12.58 -6.46 -12.62
CA LYS A 253 13.16 -7.77 -12.95
C LYS A 253 12.47 -8.94 -12.24
N ALA A 254 11.54 -8.67 -11.31
CA ALA A 254 10.95 -9.66 -10.43
C ALA A 254 9.67 -10.30 -11.00
N PHE A 255 9.63 -10.54 -12.30
CA PHE A 255 8.53 -11.21 -13.02
C PHE A 255 9.00 -12.50 -13.73
N ASP A 256 10.15 -13.02 -13.35
CA ASP A 256 10.74 -14.22 -13.96
C ASP A 256 10.29 -15.49 -13.20
N PRO A 257 9.46 -16.36 -13.80
CA PRO A 257 8.97 -17.57 -13.15
C PRO A 257 10.07 -18.61 -12.90
N TYR A 258 11.22 -18.47 -13.53
CA TYR A 258 12.37 -19.40 -13.38
C TYR A 258 13.43 -18.88 -12.41
N TYR A 259 13.25 -17.66 -11.89
CA TYR A 259 14.21 -17.11 -10.95
C TYR A 259 14.15 -17.87 -9.62
N ARG A 260 15.30 -18.33 -9.13
CA ARG A 260 15.38 -19.01 -7.84
C ARG A 260 15.16 -18.01 -6.71
N THR A 261 13.91 -17.88 -6.31
CA THR A 261 13.50 -17.01 -5.20
C THR A 261 13.81 -17.67 -3.86
N ALA A 262 14.31 -16.89 -2.90
CA ALA A 262 14.50 -17.35 -1.53
C ALA A 262 13.14 -17.58 -0.84
N PRO A 263 13.04 -18.54 0.08
CA PRO A 263 11.84 -18.73 0.88
C PRO A 263 11.54 -17.49 1.72
N VAL A 264 10.26 -17.20 1.92
CA VAL A 264 9.82 -15.98 2.64
C VAL A 264 10.32 -15.95 4.08
N GLU A 265 10.52 -17.11 4.68
CA GLU A 265 11.03 -17.30 6.03
C GLU A 265 12.39 -16.60 6.25
N GLU A 266 13.18 -16.44 5.20
CA GLU A 266 14.46 -15.72 5.27
C GLU A 266 14.28 -14.21 5.49
N PHE A 267 13.08 -13.68 5.23
CA PHE A 267 12.76 -12.25 5.37
C PHE A 267 11.92 -11.93 6.61
N ILE A 268 11.30 -12.95 7.23
CA ILE A 268 10.48 -12.75 8.43
C ILE A 268 11.25 -12.06 9.56
N PRO A 269 12.53 -12.39 9.85
CA PRO A 269 13.29 -11.66 10.86
C PRO A 269 13.40 -10.16 10.61
N LEU A 270 13.43 -9.72 9.34
CA LEU A 270 13.42 -8.28 9.02
C LEU A 270 12.05 -7.64 9.32
N VAL A 271 10.96 -8.35 9.03
CA VAL A 271 9.61 -7.90 9.39
C VAL A 271 9.52 -7.70 10.91
N GLU A 272 9.98 -8.68 11.68
CA GLU A 272 9.99 -8.62 13.15
C GLU A 272 10.92 -7.50 13.68
N GLN A 273 12.10 -7.34 13.10
CA GLN A 273 13.06 -6.29 13.47
C GLN A 273 12.48 -4.88 13.26
N PHE A 274 11.77 -4.64 12.15
CA PHE A 274 11.29 -3.30 11.78
C PHE A 274 9.94 -2.98 12.43
N PHE A 275 9.04 -3.94 12.51
CA PHE A 275 7.66 -3.73 12.98
C PHE A 275 7.41 -4.21 14.42
N GLY A 276 8.29 -5.07 14.97
CA GLY A 276 8.14 -5.62 16.32
C GLY A 276 8.50 -4.67 17.46
N THR A 277 8.89 -3.43 17.16
CA THR A 277 9.15 -2.42 18.20
C THR A 277 7.86 -1.66 18.48
N ALA A 278 7.34 -1.80 19.69
CA ALA A 278 6.15 -1.07 20.17
C ALA A 278 6.32 0.46 20.12
N THR A 279 7.54 0.94 19.95
CA THR A 279 7.84 2.36 19.78
C THR A 279 8.27 2.61 18.34
N PRO A 280 7.48 3.33 17.54
CA PRO A 280 7.89 3.75 16.22
C PRO A 280 9.25 4.45 16.26
N ARG A 281 10.15 4.16 15.32
CA ARG A 281 11.51 4.75 15.26
C ARG A 281 11.51 6.28 15.16
N LYS A 282 10.40 6.87 14.79
CA LYS A 282 10.18 8.33 14.83
C LYS A 282 9.33 8.66 16.02
N ASN A 283 9.71 9.72 16.75
CA ASN A 283 8.85 10.36 17.75
C ASN A 283 7.58 10.90 17.07
N LEU A 284 6.68 10.01 16.69
CA LEU A 284 5.34 10.33 16.21
C LEU A 284 4.38 10.68 17.36
N THR A 285 4.93 10.96 18.55
CA THR A 285 4.18 11.36 19.75
C THR A 285 3.20 12.50 19.51
N HIS A 286 3.37 13.29 18.44
CA HIS A 286 2.40 14.29 18.01
C HIS A 286 1.43 13.81 16.89
N GLN A 287 1.62 12.61 16.33
CA GLN A 287 0.74 12.09 15.28
C GLN A 287 -0.14 10.91 15.75
N LEU A 288 0.11 10.38 16.96
CA LEU A 288 -0.84 9.48 17.65
C LEU A 288 -1.99 10.27 18.28
N CYS A 289 -1.90 11.57 18.34
CA CYS A 289 -3.04 12.42 18.63
C CYS A 289 -3.89 12.46 17.35
N ILE A 290 -4.74 11.45 17.18
CA ILE A 290 -6.12 11.54 16.76
C ILE A 290 -6.37 12.89 16.03
N GLY A 291 -6.10 12.92 14.76
CA GLY A 291 -6.54 13.94 13.85
C GLY A 291 -7.75 13.45 13.08
#